data_7ea0e19e5f8d0389660059f69de7ed65
#
_entry.id   7ea0e19e5f8d0389660059f69de7ed65
#
_cell.length_a   1.000
_cell.length_b   1.000
_cell.length_c   1.000
_cell.angle_alpha   90.00
_cell.angle_beta   90.00
_cell.angle_gamma   90.00
#
_symmetry.space_group_name_H-M   'P 1'
#
loop_
_entity.id
_entity.type
_entity.pdbx_description
1 polymer ?
#
loop_
_entity_poly.entity_id
_entity_poly.type
_entity_poly.pdbx_seq_one_letter_code
_entity_poly.pdbx_strand_id
1 'polypeptide(L)'
;MCIRDRINTVNVFYWFNPLIWYFLKRIRQERELACDSAVLQLLKETEYKSYGNTLINFAETIALSPFPLTMGISGNIKQLKGRILNIASFHQPTFKQKIRGYLICIFVSTIIIGCIPILSAYASDQTGYHFDTTEKNITQLNLSSNFGDYTGSFVLYDQSADKWNIYNMEHASTRVSPNSTYKIYDALLGLESGIITPEHSTFTWNGEPYPFNSWEADQDLTSAIHNSVNWYFQAIDSQAGFEAVRTFLQTINYGNQNTGTNLNLYWTDFSLKISPIEQVELLQDFYQNNFHFDSKNIQAVKKALLLSTTSSGSLYGKTGTGRVNGKDVNGWFIGYIETSNNTCLLYTSPSPRDYAA
;
A
#
# COMPACT_ATOMS: atom_id res chain seq x y z
N MET A 1 8.81 -27.63 -19.17
CA MET A 1 9.57 -26.79 -18.24
C MET A 1 9.79 -27.58 -16.95
N CYS A 2 11.04 -27.89 -16.60
CA CYS A 2 11.38 -28.74 -15.45
C CYS A 2 11.05 -28.01 -14.14
N ILE A 3 10.69 -28.74 -13.08
CA ILE A 3 10.45 -28.18 -11.73
C ILE A 3 11.65 -27.32 -11.29
N ARG A 4 12.87 -27.73 -11.64
CA ARG A 4 14.10 -26.98 -11.36
C ARG A 4 14.07 -25.58 -11.96
N ASP A 5 13.58 -25.41 -13.19
CA ASP A 5 13.61 -24.14 -13.89
C ASP A 5 12.59 -23.16 -13.27
N ARG A 6 11.42 -23.65 -12.86
CA ARG A 6 10.40 -22.84 -12.16
C ARG A 6 10.91 -22.35 -10.80
N ILE A 7 11.59 -23.19 -10.04
CA ILE A 7 12.15 -22.83 -8.73
C ILE A 7 13.28 -21.80 -8.87
N ASN A 8 14.15 -21.98 -9.88
CA ASN A 8 15.20 -21.00 -10.16
C ASN A 8 14.63 -19.64 -10.59
N THR A 9 13.54 -19.62 -11.37
CA THR A 9 12.85 -18.38 -11.75
C THR A 9 12.33 -17.63 -10.51
N VAL A 10 11.68 -18.33 -9.57
CA VAL A 10 11.23 -17.73 -8.31
C VAL A 10 12.40 -17.13 -7.52
N ASN A 11 13.55 -17.81 -7.50
CA ASN A 11 14.75 -17.32 -6.82
C ASN A 11 15.32 -16.03 -7.44
N VAL A 12 15.21 -15.85 -8.75
CA VAL A 12 15.67 -14.63 -9.43
C VAL A 12 14.83 -13.43 -8.99
N PHE A 13 13.50 -13.58 -8.86
CA PHE A 13 12.62 -12.50 -8.44
C PHE A 13 12.66 -12.21 -6.95
N TYR A 14 12.89 -13.22 -6.10
CA TYR A 14 12.85 -13.12 -4.65
C TYR A 14 14.20 -13.39 -3.98
N TRP A 15 15.30 -13.10 -4.66
CA TRP A 15 16.67 -13.37 -4.20
C TRP A 15 17.01 -12.74 -2.84
N PHE A 16 16.36 -11.65 -2.48
CA PHE A 16 16.54 -10.90 -1.23
C PHE A 16 15.79 -11.49 -0.02
N ASN A 17 14.89 -12.47 -0.24
CA ASN A 17 14.09 -13.05 0.83
C ASN A 17 14.77 -14.30 1.42
N PRO A 18 15.22 -14.29 2.70
CA PRO A 18 15.92 -15.42 3.33
C PRO A 18 15.07 -16.69 3.42
N LEU A 19 13.73 -16.58 3.48
CA LEU A 19 12.82 -17.73 3.48
C LEU A 19 12.89 -18.50 2.16
N ILE A 20 13.08 -17.82 1.03
CA ILE A 20 13.23 -18.46 -0.28
C ILE A 20 14.48 -19.34 -0.31
N TRP A 21 15.60 -18.88 0.24
CA TRP A 21 16.82 -19.66 0.34
C TRP A 21 16.65 -20.93 1.18
N TYR A 22 15.93 -20.80 2.31
CA TYR A 22 15.60 -21.95 3.14
C TYR A 22 14.73 -22.97 2.39
N PHE A 23 13.65 -22.51 1.74
CA PHE A 23 12.76 -23.38 0.97
C PHE A 23 13.45 -24.02 -0.23
N LEU A 24 14.30 -23.29 -0.96
CA LEU A 24 15.08 -23.84 -2.06
C LEU A 24 15.97 -24.99 -1.62
N LYS A 25 16.62 -24.85 -0.46
CA LYS A 25 17.45 -25.92 0.10
C LYS A 25 16.61 -27.14 0.45
N ARG A 26 15.45 -26.96 1.08
CA ARG A 26 14.52 -28.05 1.43
C ARG A 26 13.97 -28.74 0.17
N ILE A 27 13.51 -27.97 -0.80
CA ILE A 27 12.96 -28.54 -2.05
C ILE A 27 14.01 -29.35 -2.81
N ARG A 28 15.27 -28.93 -2.83
CA ARG A 28 16.35 -29.73 -3.43
C ARG A 28 16.53 -31.06 -2.74
N GLN A 29 16.51 -31.09 -1.40
CA GLN A 29 16.62 -32.32 -0.61
C GLN A 29 15.43 -33.25 -0.83
N GLU A 30 14.21 -32.74 -0.73
CA GLU A 30 13.00 -33.53 -0.93
C GLU A 30 12.88 -34.08 -2.36
N ARG A 31 13.36 -33.33 -3.37
CA ARG A 31 13.43 -33.82 -4.75
C ARG A 31 14.35 -35.02 -4.92
N GLU A 32 15.53 -35.02 -4.28
CA GLU A 32 16.45 -36.16 -4.34
C GLU A 32 15.85 -37.40 -3.67
N LEU A 33 15.21 -37.24 -2.51
CA LEU A 33 14.48 -38.34 -1.85
C LEU A 33 13.33 -38.87 -2.68
N ALA A 34 12.60 -37.98 -3.38
CA ALA A 34 11.50 -38.36 -4.28
C ALA A 34 12.02 -39.11 -5.52
N CYS A 35 13.18 -38.71 -6.07
CA CYS A 35 13.81 -39.41 -7.18
C CYS A 35 14.25 -40.81 -6.75
N ASP A 36 14.93 -40.94 -5.57
CA ASP A 36 15.32 -42.25 -5.03
C ASP A 36 14.07 -43.13 -4.82
N SER A 37 13.03 -42.59 -4.22
CA SER A 37 11.78 -43.34 -3.99
C SER A 37 11.12 -43.80 -5.30
N ALA A 38 11.17 -43.00 -6.36
CA ALA A 38 10.64 -43.35 -7.68
C ALA A 38 11.45 -44.52 -8.30
N VAL A 39 12.79 -44.53 -8.16
CA VAL A 39 13.63 -45.63 -8.60
C VAL A 39 13.34 -46.88 -7.81
N LEU A 40 13.27 -46.79 -6.47
CA LEU A 40 12.98 -47.92 -5.58
C LEU A 40 11.61 -48.58 -5.84
N GLN A 41 10.63 -47.81 -6.30
CA GLN A 41 9.33 -48.37 -6.70
C GLN A 41 9.40 -49.27 -7.93
N LEU A 42 10.45 -49.10 -8.77
CA LEU A 42 10.68 -49.91 -9.98
C LEU A 42 11.59 -51.14 -9.72
N LEU A 43 12.33 -51.08 -8.63
CA LEU A 43 13.28 -52.15 -8.25
C LEU A 43 12.61 -53.20 -7.35
N LYS A 44 13.18 -54.42 -7.33
CA LYS A 44 12.82 -55.44 -6.34
C LYS A 44 13.52 -55.13 -5.00
N GLU A 45 12.92 -55.53 -3.90
CA GLU A 45 13.48 -55.30 -2.56
C GLU A 45 14.92 -55.80 -2.40
N THR A 46 15.26 -56.94 -3.08
CA THR A 46 16.61 -57.50 -3.10
C THR A 46 17.63 -56.57 -3.74
N GLU A 47 17.21 -55.62 -4.56
CA GLU A 47 18.08 -54.70 -5.32
C GLU A 47 18.29 -53.36 -4.58
N TYR A 48 17.54 -53.04 -3.53
CA TYR A 48 17.67 -51.78 -2.77
C TYR A 48 19.06 -51.59 -2.19
N LYS A 49 19.66 -52.65 -1.65
CA LYS A 49 21.02 -52.63 -1.11
C LYS A 49 22.06 -52.28 -2.20
N SER A 50 21.89 -52.87 -3.40
CA SER A 50 22.76 -52.62 -4.54
C SER A 50 22.66 -51.16 -4.99
N TYR A 51 21.47 -50.63 -5.07
CA TYR A 51 21.23 -49.21 -5.40
C TYR A 51 21.89 -48.27 -4.38
N GLY A 52 21.74 -48.52 -3.07
CA GLY A 52 22.36 -47.76 -2.01
C GLY A 52 23.89 -47.78 -2.09
N ASN A 53 24.49 -48.95 -2.35
CA ASN A 53 25.94 -49.09 -2.52
C ASN A 53 26.44 -48.33 -3.77
N THR A 54 25.69 -48.34 -4.86
CA THR A 54 26.02 -47.57 -6.07
C THR A 54 26.08 -46.07 -5.79
N LEU A 55 25.15 -45.56 -4.99
CA LEU A 55 25.16 -44.15 -4.58
C LEU A 55 26.36 -43.78 -3.69
N ILE A 56 26.75 -44.67 -2.79
CA ILE A 56 27.93 -44.48 -1.93
C ILE A 56 29.20 -44.46 -2.79
N ASN A 57 29.41 -45.48 -3.63
CA ASN A 57 30.57 -45.58 -4.51
C ASN A 57 30.68 -44.37 -5.46
N PHE A 58 29.57 -43.91 -5.97
CA PHE A 58 29.52 -42.72 -6.83
C PHE A 58 29.90 -41.46 -6.06
N ALA A 59 29.42 -41.29 -4.82
CA ALA A 59 29.76 -40.15 -3.98
C ALA A 59 31.28 -40.17 -3.59
N GLU A 60 31.85 -41.35 -3.32
CA GLU A 60 33.28 -41.53 -3.04
C GLU A 60 34.13 -41.17 -4.28
N THR A 61 33.70 -41.62 -5.46
CA THR A 61 34.41 -41.34 -6.73
C THR A 61 34.45 -39.83 -7.01
N ILE A 62 33.34 -39.12 -6.75
CA ILE A 62 33.29 -37.66 -6.92
C ILE A 62 34.13 -36.94 -5.88
N ALA A 63 34.14 -37.40 -4.62
CA ALA A 63 34.91 -36.79 -3.55
C ALA A 63 36.44 -36.87 -3.82
N LEU A 64 36.87 -37.87 -4.58
CA LEU A 64 38.28 -38.10 -4.97
C LEU A 64 38.65 -37.41 -6.30
N SER A 65 37.67 -36.85 -7.04
CA SER A 65 37.92 -36.20 -8.33
C SER A 65 38.30 -34.72 -8.16
N PRO A 66 39.39 -34.25 -8.81
CA PRO A 66 39.89 -32.88 -8.70
C PRO A 66 39.09 -31.86 -9.53
N PHE A 67 37.93 -32.21 -10.06
CA PHE A 67 37.13 -31.33 -10.93
C PHE A 67 36.19 -30.40 -10.13
N PRO A 68 36.46 -29.07 -10.05
CA PRO A 68 35.65 -28.13 -9.28
C PRO A 68 34.29 -27.78 -9.91
N LEU A 69 33.94 -28.33 -11.08
CA LEU A 69 32.73 -28.00 -11.82
C LEU A 69 31.50 -28.88 -11.55
N THR A 70 31.62 -29.88 -10.68
CA THR A 70 30.48 -30.73 -10.30
C THR A 70 29.77 -30.24 -9.05
N MET A 71 29.36 -28.97 -9.04
CA MET A 71 28.63 -28.34 -7.92
C MET A 71 27.23 -28.93 -7.64
N GLY A 72 26.87 -30.05 -8.24
CA GLY A 72 25.53 -30.63 -8.10
C GLY A 72 25.42 -31.84 -7.17
N ILE A 73 26.49 -32.59 -6.92
CA ILE A 73 26.42 -33.94 -6.31
C ILE A 73 27.19 -34.03 -4.99
N SER A 74 28.09 -33.09 -4.72
CA SER A 74 28.77 -32.96 -3.41
C SER A 74 27.81 -32.40 -2.35
N GLY A 75 26.63 -33.00 -2.26
CA GLY A 75 25.71 -32.77 -1.15
C GLY A 75 26.40 -33.15 0.15
N ASN A 76 26.36 -32.25 1.14
CA ASN A 76 26.81 -32.46 2.51
C ASN A 76 26.60 -33.92 2.91
N ILE A 77 27.63 -34.58 3.49
CA ILE A 77 27.61 -35.97 4.02
C ILE A 77 26.28 -36.27 4.75
N LYS A 78 25.73 -35.28 5.42
CA LYS A 78 24.44 -35.36 6.09
C LYS A 78 23.25 -35.62 5.13
N GLN A 79 23.30 -35.14 3.89
CA GLN A 79 22.25 -35.37 2.87
C GLN A 79 22.39 -36.78 2.31
N LEU A 80 23.62 -37.22 2.00
CA LEU A 80 23.86 -38.58 1.55
C LEU A 80 23.42 -39.59 2.62
N LYS A 81 23.76 -39.35 3.90
CA LYS A 81 23.31 -40.19 5.00
C LYS A 81 21.77 -40.28 5.07
N GLY A 82 21.09 -39.13 4.88
CA GLY A 82 19.61 -39.09 4.83
C GLY A 82 19.04 -39.94 3.70
N ARG A 83 19.63 -39.88 2.50
CA ARG A 83 19.23 -40.68 1.34
C ARG A 83 19.43 -42.20 1.61
N ILE A 84 20.60 -42.60 2.12
CA ILE A 84 20.89 -44.00 2.42
C ILE A 84 19.93 -44.55 3.49
N LEU A 85 19.63 -43.76 4.54
CA LEU A 85 18.65 -44.15 5.55
C LEU A 85 17.24 -44.33 4.95
N ASN A 86 16.84 -43.41 4.05
CA ASN A 86 15.55 -43.51 3.35
C ASN A 86 15.48 -44.77 2.46
N ILE A 87 16.57 -45.12 1.74
CA ILE A 87 16.66 -46.33 0.94
C ILE A 87 16.56 -47.58 1.83
N ALA A 88 17.26 -47.59 2.94
CA ALA A 88 17.30 -48.72 3.87
C ALA A 88 15.94 -48.98 4.56
N SER A 89 15.17 -47.91 4.79
CA SER A 89 13.83 -47.96 5.40
C SER A 89 12.68 -47.92 4.40
N PHE A 90 12.98 -47.94 3.09
CA PHE A 90 11.97 -47.79 2.05
C PHE A 90 11.04 -49.03 2.02
N HIS A 91 9.74 -48.72 2.07
CA HIS A 91 8.68 -49.70 1.83
C HIS A 91 7.79 -49.19 0.73
N GLN A 92 7.37 -50.06 -0.15
CA GLN A 92 6.46 -49.63 -1.24
C GLN A 92 5.14 -49.07 -0.64
N PRO A 93 4.74 -47.84 -1.02
CA PRO A 93 3.57 -47.22 -0.46
C PRO A 93 2.32 -48.00 -0.85
N THR A 94 1.53 -48.36 0.15
CA THR A 94 0.26 -49.04 -0.04
C THR A 94 -0.74 -48.15 -0.79
N PHE A 95 -1.72 -48.75 -1.46
CA PHE A 95 -2.77 -48.00 -2.18
C PHE A 95 -3.48 -46.96 -1.28
N LYS A 96 -3.73 -47.31 -0.03
CA LYS A 96 -4.33 -46.43 0.97
C LYS A 96 -3.46 -45.20 1.27
N GLN A 97 -2.13 -45.35 1.34
CA GLN A 97 -1.21 -44.27 1.57
C GLN A 97 -1.11 -43.31 0.36
N LYS A 98 -1.17 -43.84 -0.87
CA LYS A 98 -1.23 -43.03 -2.09
C LYS A 98 -2.52 -42.19 -2.13
N ILE A 99 -3.67 -42.78 -1.86
CA ILE A 99 -4.94 -42.05 -1.80
C ILE A 99 -4.91 -40.96 -0.73
N ARG A 100 -4.40 -41.27 0.47
CA ARG A 100 -4.28 -40.27 1.54
C ARG A 100 -3.39 -39.10 1.11
N GLY A 101 -2.30 -39.35 0.41
CA GLY A 101 -1.42 -38.29 -0.15
C GLY A 101 -2.17 -37.38 -1.15
N TYR A 102 -2.93 -37.99 -2.08
CA TYR A 102 -3.75 -37.20 -3.03
C TYR A 102 -4.84 -36.39 -2.32
N LEU A 103 -5.53 -36.95 -1.32
CA LEU A 103 -6.55 -36.23 -0.57
C LEU A 103 -5.96 -35.02 0.19
N ILE A 104 -4.77 -35.16 0.78
CA ILE A 104 -4.07 -34.05 1.44
C ILE A 104 -3.72 -32.95 0.41
N CYS A 105 -3.19 -33.34 -0.75
CA CYS A 105 -2.87 -32.37 -1.80
C CYS A 105 -4.11 -31.64 -2.29
N ILE A 106 -5.22 -32.32 -2.53
CA ILE A 106 -6.48 -31.72 -2.94
C ILE A 106 -6.99 -30.78 -1.85
N PHE A 107 -6.99 -31.20 -0.60
CA PHE A 107 -7.42 -30.37 0.54
C PHE A 107 -6.62 -29.07 0.67
N VAL A 108 -5.28 -29.16 0.63
CA VAL A 108 -4.41 -27.97 0.67
C VAL A 108 -4.66 -27.05 -0.53
N SER A 109 -4.79 -27.63 -1.74
CA SER A 109 -5.09 -26.84 -2.94
C SER A 109 -6.44 -26.14 -2.85
N THR A 110 -7.45 -26.81 -2.29
CA THR A 110 -8.79 -26.22 -2.10
C THR A 110 -8.75 -25.05 -1.12
N ILE A 111 -7.97 -25.17 -0.03
CA ILE A 111 -7.78 -24.05 0.92
C ILE A 111 -7.10 -22.86 0.22
N ILE A 112 -6.03 -23.09 -0.51
CA ILE A 112 -5.30 -22.02 -1.20
C ILE A 112 -6.23 -21.32 -2.20
N ILE A 113 -6.96 -22.07 -3.03
CA ILE A 113 -7.90 -21.52 -4.01
C ILE A 113 -9.05 -20.78 -3.32
N GLY A 114 -9.57 -21.33 -2.21
CA GLY A 114 -10.66 -20.71 -1.43
C GLY A 114 -10.24 -19.41 -0.72
N CYS A 115 -8.94 -19.23 -0.40
CA CYS A 115 -8.44 -18.01 0.20
C CYS A 115 -8.24 -16.86 -0.82
N ILE A 116 -8.10 -17.18 -2.12
CA ILE A 116 -7.86 -16.16 -3.17
C ILE A 116 -9.00 -15.12 -3.23
N PRO A 117 -10.29 -15.48 -3.30
CA PRO A 117 -11.38 -14.49 -3.35
C PRO A 117 -11.47 -13.66 -2.06
N ILE A 118 -11.15 -14.24 -0.91
CA ILE A 118 -11.13 -13.51 0.38
C ILE A 118 -10.04 -12.44 0.35
N LEU A 119 -8.83 -12.79 -0.06
CA LEU A 119 -7.70 -11.84 -0.18
C LEU A 119 -7.98 -10.79 -1.26
N SER A 120 -8.63 -11.16 -2.36
CA SER A 120 -9.04 -10.26 -3.44
C SER A 120 -10.12 -9.27 -2.98
N ALA A 121 -11.10 -9.72 -2.20
CA ALA A 121 -12.13 -8.88 -1.61
C ALA A 121 -11.53 -7.86 -0.63
N TYR A 122 -10.61 -8.30 0.24
CA TYR A 122 -9.87 -7.39 1.13
C TYR A 122 -9.05 -6.34 0.38
N ALA A 123 -8.41 -6.70 -0.73
CA ALA A 123 -7.64 -5.77 -1.55
C ALA A 123 -8.55 -4.78 -2.30
N SER A 124 -9.72 -5.21 -2.74
CA SER A 124 -10.71 -4.39 -3.44
C SER A 124 -11.40 -3.39 -2.50
N ASP A 125 -11.67 -3.77 -1.25
CA ASP A 125 -12.32 -2.92 -0.25
C ASP A 125 -11.44 -1.73 0.17
N GLN A 126 -10.11 -1.85 0.00
CA GLN A 126 -9.18 -0.74 0.26
C GLN A 126 -9.08 0.29 -0.87
N THR A 127 -9.50 -0.03 -2.09
CA THR A 127 -9.38 0.84 -3.26
C THR A 127 -10.69 1.45 -3.72
N GLY A 128 -11.84 0.89 -3.35
CA GLY A 128 -13.16 1.39 -3.69
C GLY A 128 -13.86 2.04 -2.50
N TYR A 129 -14.53 3.15 -2.72
CA TYR A 129 -15.44 3.76 -1.76
C TYR A 129 -16.89 3.56 -2.25
N HIS A 130 -17.71 3.00 -1.38
CA HIS A 130 -19.14 2.84 -1.69
C HIS A 130 -19.91 4.09 -1.26
N PHE A 131 -20.18 4.97 -2.22
CA PHE A 131 -21.00 6.15 -2.00
C PHE A 131 -22.47 5.75 -2.05
N ASP A 132 -23.17 5.81 -0.91
CA ASP A 132 -24.61 5.57 -0.90
C ASP A 132 -25.35 6.72 -1.59
N THR A 133 -25.98 6.39 -2.71
CA THR A 133 -26.71 7.33 -3.55
C THR A 133 -28.22 7.33 -3.31
N THR A 134 -28.73 6.47 -2.41
CA THR A 134 -30.16 6.14 -2.31
C THR A 134 -31.02 7.33 -1.89
N GLU A 135 -30.49 8.19 -1.01
CA GLU A 135 -31.21 9.37 -0.48
C GLU A 135 -30.54 10.70 -0.87
N LYS A 136 -29.49 10.66 -1.70
CA LYS A 136 -28.72 11.86 -2.07
C LYS A 136 -29.22 12.47 -3.38
N ASN A 137 -29.34 13.80 -3.40
CA ASN A 137 -29.64 14.53 -4.62
C ASN A 137 -28.39 14.67 -5.49
N ILE A 138 -28.26 13.82 -6.50
CA ILE A 138 -27.06 13.73 -7.33
C ILE A 138 -27.38 14.13 -8.76
N THR A 139 -26.55 15.01 -9.31
CA THR A 139 -26.50 15.33 -10.75
C THR A 139 -25.19 14.85 -11.34
N GLN A 140 -25.26 13.99 -12.35
CA GLN A 140 -24.10 13.63 -13.13
C GLN A 140 -23.77 14.75 -14.12
N LEU A 141 -22.55 15.24 -14.07
CA LEU A 141 -22.05 16.26 -14.98
C LEU A 141 -21.36 15.63 -16.19
N ASN A 142 -21.40 16.33 -17.32
CA ASN A 142 -20.54 16.02 -18.45
C ASN A 142 -19.48 17.12 -18.60
N LEU A 143 -18.27 16.85 -18.11
CA LEU A 143 -17.14 17.76 -18.18
C LEU A 143 -16.01 17.20 -19.07
N SER A 144 -16.27 16.21 -19.91
CA SER A 144 -15.27 15.55 -20.76
C SER A 144 -14.50 16.56 -21.64
N SER A 145 -15.17 17.58 -22.16
CA SER A 145 -14.51 18.65 -22.93
C SER A 145 -13.55 19.52 -22.11
N ASN A 146 -13.78 19.63 -20.80
CA ASN A 146 -12.93 20.40 -19.89
C ASN A 146 -11.69 19.61 -19.46
N PHE A 147 -11.79 18.27 -19.42
CA PHE A 147 -10.70 17.40 -19.02
C PHE A 147 -9.76 17.04 -20.18
N GLY A 148 -10.23 17.13 -21.45
CA GLY A 148 -9.42 16.79 -22.63
C GLY A 148 -8.86 15.37 -22.55
N ASP A 149 -7.54 15.24 -22.65
CA ASP A 149 -6.84 13.94 -22.56
C ASP A 149 -6.54 13.46 -21.13
N TYR A 150 -6.90 14.27 -20.12
CA TYR A 150 -6.66 13.91 -18.72
C TYR A 150 -7.78 13.01 -18.18
N THR A 151 -7.37 11.96 -17.48
CA THR A 151 -8.29 11.14 -16.69
C THR A 151 -8.43 11.75 -15.30
N GLY A 152 -9.67 12.07 -14.91
CA GLY A 152 -9.91 12.68 -13.61
C GLY A 152 -11.38 12.66 -13.24
N SER A 153 -11.71 13.37 -12.18
CA SER A 153 -13.09 13.57 -11.71
C SER A 153 -13.27 14.95 -11.09
N PHE A 154 -14.51 15.36 -11.03
CA PHE A 154 -14.93 16.57 -10.34
C PHE A 154 -16.09 16.23 -9.42
N VAL A 155 -16.02 16.73 -8.17
CA VAL A 155 -17.08 16.58 -7.17
C VAL A 155 -17.36 17.95 -6.58
N LEU A 156 -18.62 18.38 -6.60
CA LEU A 156 -19.05 19.62 -5.97
C LEU A 156 -20.30 19.32 -5.15
N TYR A 157 -20.24 19.65 -3.87
CA TYR A 157 -21.39 19.64 -2.97
C TYR A 157 -21.84 21.06 -2.70
N ASP A 158 -23.07 21.36 -3.09
CA ASP A 158 -23.76 22.62 -2.82
C ASP A 158 -24.53 22.47 -1.50
N GLN A 159 -24.05 23.15 -0.45
CA GLN A 159 -24.59 22.99 0.89
C GLN A 159 -26.01 23.56 1.02
N SER A 160 -26.31 24.66 0.34
CA SER A 160 -27.66 25.28 0.45
C SER A 160 -28.75 24.49 -0.28
N ALA A 161 -28.37 23.79 -1.35
CA ALA A 161 -29.28 22.97 -2.15
C ALA A 161 -29.27 21.49 -1.73
N ASP A 162 -28.39 21.09 -0.80
CA ASP A 162 -28.10 19.69 -0.45
C ASP A 162 -27.95 18.84 -1.71
N LYS A 163 -27.01 19.24 -2.58
CA LYS A 163 -26.89 18.68 -3.92
C LYS A 163 -25.46 18.35 -4.28
N TRP A 164 -25.27 17.13 -4.75
CA TRP A 164 -24.02 16.64 -5.29
C TRP A 164 -24.00 16.76 -6.81
N ASN A 165 -22.95 17.36 -7.35
CA ASN A 165 -22.68 17.46 -8.77
C ASN A 165 -21.38 16.71 -9.05
N ILE A 166 -21.46 15.59 -9.78
CA ILE A 166 -20.32 14.67 -9.90
C ILE A 166 -20.05 14.38 -11.38
N TYR A 167 -18.79 14.55 -11.77
CA TYR A 167 -18.26 14.06 -13.05
C TYR A 167 -17.39 12.84 -12.79
N ASN A 168 -17.59 11.78 -13.58
CA ASN A 168 -16.85 10.52 -13.53
C ASN A 168 -16.94 9.85 -12.13
N MET A 169 -18.10 9.32 -11.82
CA MET A 169 -18.42 8.68 -10.54
C MET A 169 -17.45 7.54 -10.19
N GLU A 170 -17.03 6.74 -11.16
CA GLU A 170 -16.10 5.62 -10.94
C GLU A 170 -14.75 6.13 -10.40
N HIS A 171 -14.19 7.14 -11.06
CA HIS A 171 -12.94 7.75 -10.60
C HIS A 171 -13.14 8.52 -9.28
N ALA A 172 -14.29 9.18 -9.10
CA ALA A 172 -14.62 9.89 -7.88
C ALA A 172 -14.76 8.97 -6.66
N SER A 173 -15.07 7.70 -6.85
CA SER A 173 -15.18 6.67 -5.81
C SER A 173 -13.89 5.86 -5.62
N THR A 174 -12.85 6.08 -6.44
CA THR A 174 -11.59 5.34 -6.35
C THR A 174 -10.66 6.01 -5.34
N ARG A 175 -10.20 5.23 -4.36
CA ARG A 175 -9.24 5.69 -3.35
C ARG A 175 -7.82 5.72 -3.88
N VAL A 176 -7.18 6.87 -3.82
CA VAL A 176 -5.75 7.07 -4.17
C VAL A 176 -5.05 7.87 -3.06
N SER A 177 -3.72 7.98 -3.12
CA SER A 177 -2.95 8.71 -2.10
C SER A 177 -3.36 10.19 -2.06
N PRO A 178 -3.66 10.75 -0.88
CA PRO A 178 -4.10 12.14 -0.72
C PRO A 178 -2.99 13.15 -1.01
N ASN A 179 -1.75 12.74 -0.89
CA ASN A 179 -0.60 13.63 -0.97
C ASN A 179 -0.76 14.85 -0.04
N SER A 180 -0.39 16.04 -0.51
CA SER A 180 -0.44 17.26 0.31
C SER A 180 -1.84 17.75 0.69
N THR A 181 -2.93 17.14 0.21
CA THR A 181 -4.27 17.48 0.70
C THR A 181 -4.51 16.98 2.12
N TYR A 182 -3.80 15.91 2.53
CA TYR A 182 -3.85 15.40 3.90
C TYR A 182 -3.41 16.43 4.95
N LYS A 183 -2.56 17.38 4.59
CA LYS A 183 -2.05 18.42 5.49
C LYS A 183 -3.14 19.27 6.17
N ILE A 184 -4.35 19.32 5.63
CA ILE A 184 -5.51 19.95 6.29
C ILE A 184 -5.80 19.25 7.62
N TYR A 185 -5.84 17.92 7.58
CA TYR A 185 -6.18 17.09 8.72
C TYR A 185 -4.99 16.87 9.65
N ASP A 186 -3.80 16.84 9.10
CA ASP A 186 -2.56 16.77 9.86
C ASP A 186 -2.34 18.05 10.70
N ALA A 187 -2.70 19.20 10.16
CA ALA A 187 -2.77 20.46 10.92
C ALA A 187 -3.73 20.36 12.11
N LEU A 188 -4.91 19.74 11.92
CA LEU A 188 -5.85 19.50 13.00
C LEU A 188 -5.30 18.54 14.05
N LEU A 189 -4.64 17.45 13.63
CA LEU A 189 -3.93 16.55 14.55
C LEU A 189 -2.94 17.31 15.43
N GLY A 190 -2.11 18.16 14.83
CA GLY A 190 -1.12 18.96 15.56
C GLY A 190 -1.74 19.92 16.57
N LEU A 191 -2.85 20.55 16.19
CA LEU A 191 -3.59 21.49 17.04
C LEU A 191 -4.34 20.76 18.18
N GLU A 192 -5.08 19.69 17.87
CA GLU A 192 -5.85 18.93 18.87
C GLU A 192 -4.95 18.17 19.86
N SER A 193 -3.75 17.78 19.41
CA SER A 193 -2.74 17.16 20.29
C SER A 193 -1.92 18.17 21.08
N GLY A 194 -2.10 19.48 20.86
CA GLY A 194 -1.34 20.52 21.54
C GLY A 194 0.14 20.61 21.15
N ILE A 195 0.54 19.96 20.05
CA ILE A 195 1.88 20.03 19.47
C ILE A 195 2.15 21.44 18.92
N ILE A 196 1.13 22.02 18.33
CA ILE A 196 1.06 23.42 17.92
C ILE A 196 -0.22 24.04 18.50
N THR A 197 -0.23 25.37 18.61
CA THR A 197 -1.46 26.12 18.96
C THR A 197 -1.70 27.21 17.91
N PRO A 198 -2.89 27.80 17.82
CA PRO A 198 -3.14 28.92 16.92
C PRO A 198 -2.17 30.09 17.07
N GLU A 199 -1.67 30.33 18.31
CA GLU A 199 -0.73 31.40 18.67
C GLU A 199 0.73 30.98 18.53
N HIS A 200 1.04 29.68 18.66
CA HIS A 200 2.40 29.13 18.67
C HIS A 200 2.47 27.91 17.75
N SER A 201 2.63 28.15 16.45
CA SER A 201 2.69 27.10 15.42
C SER A 201 4.01 27.10 14.64
N THR A 202 5.02 27.83 15.10
CA THR A 202 6.30 27.94 14.37
C THR A 202 7.24 26.82 14.71
N PHE A 203 7.72 26.11 13.68
CA PHE A 203 8.88 25.22 13.76
C PHE A 203 10.07 25.83 13.07
N THR A 204 11.22 25.73 13.73
CA THR A 204 12.48 26.24 13.20
C THR A 204 13.04 25.28 12.15
N TRP A 205 13.49 25.84 11.03
CA TRP A 205 14.17 25.09 9.98
C TRP A 205 15.51 24.54 10.50
N ASN A 206 15.79 23.29 10.15
CA ASN A 206 16.98 22.56 10.61
C ASN A 206 18.27 22.88 9.84
N GLY A 207 18.22 23.80 8.84
CA GLY A 207 19.36 24.14 8.01
C GLY A 207 19.65 23.17 6.85
N GLU A 208 18.87 22.09 6.70
CA GLU A 208 19.03 21.14 5.60
C GLU A 208 18.45 21.70 4.29
N PRO A 209 19.07 21.39 3.13
CA PRO A 209 18.55 21.83 1.84
C PRO A 209 17.28 21.04 1.46
N TYR A 210 16.31 21.74 0.88
CA TYR A 210 15.06 21.17 0.37
C TYR A 210 14.84 21.45 -1.12
N PRO A 211 13.97 20.71 -1.81
CA PRO A 211 13.69 20.92 -3.23
C PRO A 211 13.13 22.30 -3.58
N PHE A 212 12.59 23.02 -2.60
CA PHE A 212 11.99 24.34 -2.77
C PHE A 212 12.57 25.33 -1.77
N ASN A 213 13.06 26.48 -2.25
CA ASN A 213 13.62 27.53 -1.40
C ASN A 213 12.63 28.03 -0.33
N SER A 214 11.31 27.99 -0.62
CA SER A 214 10.26 28.35 0.36
C SER A 214 10.18 27.41 1.55
N TRP A 215 10.85 26.25 1.50
CA TRP A 215 10.92 25.28 2.60
C TRP A 215 12.15 25.52 3.50
N GLU A 216 13.10 26.31 3.04
CA GLU A 216 14.38 26.61 3.71
C GLU A 216 14.25 27.84 4.61
N ALA A 217 13.24 27.85 5.46
CA ALA A 217 12.96 28.90 6.43
C ALA A 217 12.10 28.36 7.56
N ASP A 218 12.06 29.04 8.69
CA ASP A 218 11.09 28.77 9.75
C ASP A 218 9.67 28.85 9.19
N GLN A 219 8.81 27.90 9.62
CA GLN A 219 7.45 27.79 9.12
C GLN A 219 6.46 27.87 10.27
N ASP A 220 5.43 28.66 10.10
CA ASP A 220 4.20 28.57 10.88
C ASP A 220 3.12 27.76 10.13
N LEU A 221 1.98 27.51 10.76
CA LEU A 221 0.90 26.75 10.15
C LEU A 221 0.45 27.33 8.79
N THR A 222 0.34 28.64 8.69
CA THR A 222 -0.13 29.31 7.47
C THR A 222 0.88 29.16 6.34
N SER A 223 2.14 29.48 6.58
CA SER A 223 3.20 29.35 5.59
C SER A 223 3.44 27.88 5.19
N ALA A 224 3.36 26.95 6.13
CA ALA A 224 3.50 25.51 5.87
C ALA A 224 2.38 24.95 4.98
N ILE A 225 1.12 25.37 5.19
CA ILE A 225 -0.01 25.03 4.32
C ILE A 225 0.16 25.62 2.92
N HIS A 226 0.46 26.93 2.82
CA HIS A 226 0.59 27.65 1.55
C HIS A 226 1.75 27.10 0.69
N ASN A 227 2.92 26.89 1.30
CA ASN A 227 4.11 26.37 0.63
C ASN A 227 4.11 24.84 0.54
N SER A 228 3.10 24.17 1.12
CA SER A 228 3.00 22.71 1.14
C SER A 228 4.22 22.00 1.73
N VAL A 229 4.77 22.52 2.83
CA VAL A 229 6.04 22.12 3.44
C VAL A 229 5.92 20.74 4.09
N ASN A 230 6.57 19.73 3.52
CA ASN A 230 6.45 18.35 4.04
C ASN A 230 7.07 18.19 5.42
N TRP A 231 8.28 18.72 5.64
CA TRP A 231 8.99 18.52 6.89
C TRP A 231 8.25 19.08 8.12
N TYR A 232 7.45 20.12 7.93
CA TYR A 232 6.63 20.69 9.00
C TYR A 232 5.58 19.70 9.51
N PHE A 233 4.85 19.08 8.59
CA PHE A 233 3.82 18.09 8.92
C PHE A 233 4.42 16.75 9.36
N GLN A 234 5.54 16.33 8.79
CA GLN A 234 6.30 15.19 9.28
C GLN A 234 6.81 15.37 10.72
N ALA A 235 7.11 16.61 11.12
CA ALA A 235 7.46 16.93 12.50
C ALA A 235 6.26 16.83 13.44
N ILE A 236 5.05 17.20 12.99
CA ILE A 236 3.80 16.99 13.74
C ILE A 236 3.55 15.49 13.92
N ASP A 237 3.55 14.72 12.83
CA ASP A 237 3.37 13.27 12.86
C ASP A 237 4.37 12.58 13.80
N SER A 238 5.64 12.97 13.73
CA SER A 238 6.71 12.39 14.55
C SER A 238 6.53 12.71 16.05
N GLN A 239 6.05 13.91 16.38
CA GLN A 239 5.78 14.30 17.76
C GLN A 239 4.49 13.67 18.31
N ALA A 240 3.46 13.54 17.48
CA ALA A 240 2.23 12.85 17.83
C ALA A 240 2.47 11.35 18.09
N GLY A 241 3.28 10.73 17.25
CA GLY A 241 3.58 9.31 17.31
C GLY A 241 2.50 8.43 16.67
N PHE A 242 2.87 7.18 16.42
CA PHE A 242 2.11 6.24 15.59
C PHE A 242 0.67 6.02 16.07
N GLU A 243 0.48 5.84 17.37
CA GLU A 243 -0.84 5.56 17.97
C GLU A 243 -1.77 6.78 17.91
N ALA A 244 -1.25 8.00 18.11
CA ALA A 244 -2.07 9.21 18.01
C ALA A 244 -2.51 9.47 16.58
N VAL A 245 -1.61 9.34 15.59
CA VAL A 245 -1.94 9.45 14.16
C VAL A 245 -3.01 8.44 13.77
N ARG A 246 -2.85 7.18 14.17
CA ARG A 246 -3.81 6.12 13.89
C ARG A 246 -5.18 6.39 14.50
N THR A 247 -5.21 6.76 15.78
CA THR A 247 -6.45 7.10 16.49
C THR A 247 -7.14 8.29 15.84
N PHE A 248 -6.38 9.31 15.44
CA PHE A 248 -6.93 10.49 14.76
C PHE A 248 -7.57 10.12 13.42
N LEU A 249 -6.91 9.34 12.56
CA LEU A 249 -7.47 8.86 11.30
C LEU A 249 -8.77 8.07 11.49
N GLN A 250 -8.84 7.27 12.56
CA GLN A 250 -10.07 6.55 12.94
C GLN A 250 -11.16 7.49 13.41
N THR A 251 -10.82 8.49 14.22
CA THR A 251 -11.76 9.48 14.77
C THR A 251 -12.45 10.27 13.65
N ILE A 252 -11.69 10.71 12.65
CA ILE A 252 -12.23 11.46 11.51
C ILE A 252 -12.69 10.55 10.37
N ASN A 253 -12.60 9.23 10.50
CA ASN A 253 -12.92 8.23 9.47
C ASN A 253 -12.23 8.50 8.12
N TYR A 254 -10.92 8.78 8.13
CA TYR A 254 -10.18 9.18 6.93
C TYR A 254 -9.88 8.00 6.01
N GLY A 255 -10.59 7.88 4.90
CA GLY A 255 -10.31 6.92 3.83
C GLY A 255 -10.09 5.48 4.31
N ASN A 256 -8.96 4.88 3.96
CA ASN A 256 -8.60 3.52 4.38
C ASN A 256 -7.90 3.44 5.74
N GLN A 257 -7.64 4.56 6.41
CA GLN A 257 -7.03 4.68 7.75
C GLN A 257 -5.67 3.97 7.90
N ASN A 258 -4.98 3.71 6.80
CA ASN A 258 -3.73 2.94 6.79
C ASN A 258 -2.51 3.86 6.89
N THR A 259 -1.82 3.81 8.02
CA THR A 259 -0.60 4.57 8.31
C THR A 259 0.68 3.92 7.77
N GLY A 260 0.59 2.74 7.14
CA GLY A 260 1.78 2.00 6.73
C GLY A 260 2.72 1.70 7.90
N THR A 261 4.00 1.68 7.63
CA THR A 261 5.07 1.44 8.62
C THR A 261 5.97 2.66 8.84
N ASN A 262 5.77 3.75 8.09
CA ASN A 262 6.59 4.96 8.15
C ASN A 262 5.71 6.21 8.21
N LEU A 263 5.65 6.84 9.39
CA LEU A 263 4.86 8.06 9.61
C LEU A 263 5.28 9.25 8.73
N ASN A 264 6.50 9.28 8.24
CA ASN A 264 6.96 10.39 7.40
C ASN A 264 6.48 10.29 5.95
N LEU A 265 5.92 9.13 5.53
CA LEU A 265 5.62 8.86 4.12
C LEU A 265 4.20 8.36 3.85
N TYR A 266 3.44 7.92 4.85
CA TYR A 266 2.17 7.20 4.67
C TYR A 266 1.13 7.94 3.82
N TRP A 267 1.14 9.26 3.81
CA TRP A 267 0.24 10.07 2.98
C TRP A 267 0.79 10.36 1.57
N THR A 268 2.01 9.88 1.25
CA THR A 268 2.67 10.01 -0.06
C THR A 268 3.10 8.68 -0.68
N ASP A 269 3.25 7.60 0.12
CA ASP A 269 3.75 6.29 -0.32
C ASP A 269 2.64 5.30 -0.73
N PHE A 270 1.41 5.79 -0.90
CA PHE A 270 0.22 5.01 -1.23
C PHE A 270 -0.31 4.11 -0.10
N SER A 271 0.17 4.22 1.14
CA SER A 271 -0.39 3.54 2.30
C SER A 271 -1.75 4.13 2.65
N LEU A 272 -1.80 5.43 2.95
CA LEU A 272 -3.04 6.16 3.18
C LEU A 272 -3.70 6.49 1.85
N LYS A 273 -4.99 6.16 1.74
CA LYS A 273 -5.78 6.39 0.53
C LYS A 273 -7.16 6.93 0.88
N ILE A 274 -7.67 7.79 0.03
CA ILE A 274 -9.01 8.38 0.15
C ILE A 274 -9.57 8.62 -1.25
N SER A 275 -10.88 8.57 -1.42
CA SER A 275 -11.53 8.91 -2.68
C SER A 275 -11.90 10.41 -2.75
N PRO A 276 -12.07 10.95 -3.96
CA PRO A 276 -12.59 12.30 -4.16
C PRO A 276 -13.88 12.61 -3.40
N ILE A 277 -14.82 11.68 -3.39
CA ILE A 277 -16.09 11.86 -2.68
C ILE A 277 -15.85 11.91 -1.18
N GLU A 278 -15.07 10.97 -0.61
CA GLU A 278 -14.72 11.00 0.82
C GLU A 278 -14.01 12.31 1.21
N GLN A 279 -13.17 12.87 0.33
CA GLN A 279 -12.53 14.16 0.58
C GLN A 279 -13.55 15.30 0.73
N VAL A 280 -14.60 15.31 -0.08
CA VAL A 280 -15.65 16.35 0.01
C VAL A 280 -16.54 16.12 1.24
N GLU A 281 -16.86 14.87 1.59
CA GLU A 281 -17.58 14.54 2.81
C GLU A 281 -16.80 14.96 4.06
N LEU A 282 -15.51 14.62 4.13
CA LEU A 282 -14.63 15.04 5.24
C LEU A 282 -14.44 16.55 5.29
N LEU A 283 -14.38 17.21 4.14
CA LEU A 283 -14.29 18.67 4.09
C LEU A 283 -15.57 19.33 4.61
N GLN A 284 -16.74 18.71 4.38
CA GLN A 284 -18.01 19.13 4.96
C GLN A 284 -17.99 18.98 6.49
N ASP A 285 -17.54 17.83 6.99
CA ASP A 285 -17.40 17.57 8.43
C ASP A 285 -16.43 18.56 9.10
N PHE A 286 -15.31 18.84 8.44
CA PHE A 286 -14.36 19.87 8.86
C PHE A 286 -15.02 21.25 8.88
N TYR A 287 -15.72 21.63 7.79
CA TYR A 287 -16.34 22.94 7.66
C TYR A 287 -17.41 23.20 8.73
N GLN A 288 -18.22 22.21 9.02
CA GLN A 288 -19.29 22.23 10.04
C GLN A 288 -18.80 21.92 11.45
N ASN A 289 -17.55 21.46 11.60
CA ASN A 289 -16.98 20.93 12.84
C ASN A 289 -17.78 19.75 13.43
N ASN A 290 -18.19 18.83 12.58
CA ASN A 290 -18.86 17.59 13.01
C ASN A 290 -17.94 16.67 13.81
N PHE A 291 -16.63 16.88 13.74
CA PHE A 291 -15.61 16.20 14.57
C PHE A 291 -15.66 16.65 16.03
N HIS A 292 -16.36 17.75 16.35
CA HIS A 292 -16.41 18.36 17.70
C HIS A 292 -15.05 18.76 18.26
N PHE A 293 -14.12 19.17 17.39
CA PHE A 293 -12.81 19.70 17.77
C PHE A 293 -12.94 21.14 18.30
N ASP A 294 -11.84 21.63 18.93
CA ASP A 294 -11.85 23.02 19.41
C ASP A 294 -12.08 23.98 18.24
N SER A 295 -13.09 24.84 18.38
CA SER A 295 -13.45 25.81 17.35
C SER A 295 -12.31 26.76 16.96
N LYS A 296 -11.37 27.03 17.89
CA LYS A 296 -10.19 27.85 17.59
C LYS A 296 -9.24 27.11 16.63
N ASN A 297 -9.09 25.79 16.80
CA ASN A 297 -8.27 24.96 15.96
C ASN A 297 -8.84 24.85 14.55
N ILE A 298 -10.16 24.63 14.44
CA ILE A 298 -10.87 24.68 13.14
C ILE A 298 -10.67 26.03 12.45
N GLN A 299 -10.83 27.15 13.18
CA GLN A 299 -10.65 28.50 12.60
C GLN A 299 -9.20 28.76 12.17
N ALA A 300 -8.20 28.27 12.92
CA ALA A 300 -6.80 28.38 12.56
C ALA A 300 -6.49 27.68 11.22
N VAL A 301 -7.03 26.46 11.02
CA VAL A 301 -6.87 25.74 9.77
C VAL A 301 -7.64 26.40 8.64
N LYS A 302 -8.90 26.84 8.86
CA LYS A 302 -9.66 27.63 7.86
C LYS A 302 -8.89 28.85 7.40
N LYS A 303 -8.32 29.62 8.33
CA LYS A 303 -7.48 30.79 8.03
C LYS A 303 -6.27 30.44 7.17
N ALA A 304 -5.60 29.35 7.48
CA ALA A 304 -4.41 28.86 6.73
C ALA A 304 -4.78 28.36 5.32
N LEU A 305 -6.03 27.96 5.08
CA LEU A 305 -6.51 27.52 3.77
C LEU A 305 -6.96 28.64 2.84
N LEU A 306 -7.06 29.90 3.31
CA LEU A 306 -7.54 31.02 2.51
C LEU A 306 -6.59 31.28 1.33
N LEU A 307 -7.11 31.20 0.12
CA LEU A 307 -6.37 31.44 -1.12
C LEU A 307 -6.66 32.84 -1.70
N SER A 308 -7.91 33.26 -1.71
CA SER A 308 -8.30 34.57 -2.23
C SER A 308 -9.65 35.02 -1.69
N THR A 309 -9.84 36.34 -1.64
CA THR A 309 -11.12 36.97 -1.30
C THR A 309 -11.49 37.99 -2.38
N THR A 310 -12.73 37.93 -2.82
CA THR A 310 -13.31 38.86 -3.80
C THR A 310 -14.61 39.43 -3.25
N SER A 311 -15.22 40.37 -3.97
CA SER A 311 -16.56 40.87 -3.63
C SER A 311 -17.67 39.81 -3.70
N SER A 312 -17.44 38.70 -4.43
CA SER A 312 -18.40 37.60 -4.60
C SER A 312 -18.23 36.48 -3.59
N GLY A 313 -17.12 36.42 -2.87
CA GLY A 313 -16.83 35.38 -1.87
C GLY A 313 -15.35 35.11 -1.69
N SER A 314 -15.07 34.15 -0.82
CA SER A 314 -13.71 33.70 -0.48
C SER A 314 -13.49 32.25 -0.91
N LEU A 315 -12.33 31.99 -1.49
CA LEU A 315 -11.87 30.66 -1.90
C LEU A 315 -10.85 30.15 -0.90
N TYR A 316 -11.08 28.94 -0.42
CA TYR A 316 -10.20 28.20 0.47
C TYR A 316 -9.82 26.87 -0.17
N GLY A 317 -8.59 26.39 0.02
CA GLY A 317 -8.25 25.09 -0.51
C GLY A 317 -6.80 24.69 -0.38
N LYS A 318 -6.55 23.45 -0.78
CA LYS A 318 -5.23 22.83 -0.76
C LYS A 318 -5.04 21.96 -1.99
N THR A 319 -3.87 22.10 -2.62
CA THR A 319 -3.43 21.21 -3.70
C THR A 319 -2.64 20.04 -3.13
N GLY A 320 -2.63 18.93 -3.87
CA GLY A 320 -1.77 17.78 -3.64
C GLY A 320 -1.27 17.24 -4.97
N THR A 321 0.00 16.89 -5.07
CA THR A 321 0.60 16.29 -6.27
C THR A 321 1.31 15.02 -5.86
N GLY A 322 0.97 13.91 -6.50
CA GLY A 322 1.66 12.63 -6.37
C GLY A 322 2.77 12.52 -7.40
N ARG A 323 3.95 12.05 -6.96
CA ARG A 323 5.10 11.88 -7.85
C ARG A 323 5.70 10.49 -7.68
N VAL A 324 5.90 9.79 -8.82
CA VAL A 324 6.53 8.47 -8.86
C VAL A 324 7.65 8.52 -9.90
N ASN A 325 8.86 8.15 -9.52
CA ASN A 325 10.04 8.15 -10.39
C ASN A 325 10.25 9.49 -11.13
N GLY A 326 9.99 10.62 -10.44
CA GLY A 326 10.14 11.95 -10.98
C GLY A 326 9.03 12.44 -11.91
N LYS A 327 7.99 11.61 -12.15
CA LYS A 327 6.81 11.97 -12.95
C LYS A 327 5.61 12.21 -12.05
N ASP A 328 4.83 13.24 -12.34
CA ASP A 328 3.58 13.50 -11.65
C ASP A 328 2.53 12.49 -12.13
N VAL A 329 1.86 11.83 -11.20
CA VAL A 329 0.92 10.72 -11.46
C VAL A 329 -0.51 11.06 -11.11
N ASN A 330 -0.72 11.98 -10.18
CA ASN A 330 -2.04 12.50 -9.84
C ASN A 330 -1.92 13.92 -9.28
N GLY A 331 -2.90 14.75 -9.58
CA GLY A 331 -3.02 16.09 -9.06
C GLY A 331 -4.37 16.28 -8.37
N TRP A 332 -4.38 16.90 -7.19
CA TRP A 332 -5.55 17.14 -6.38
C TRP A 332 -5.74 18.63 -6.11
N PHE A 333 -6.96 19.07 -6.14
CA PHE A 333 -7.39 20.29 -5.47
C PHE A 333 -8.64 19.97 -4.67
N ILE A 334 -8.61 20.24 -3.36
CA ILE A 334 -9.79 20.21 -2.50
C ILE A 334 -9.95 21.57 -1.83
N GLY A 335 -11.19 22.00 -1.67
CA GLY A 335 -11.45 23.29 -1.08
C GLY A 335 -12.92 23.65 -1.04
N TYR A 336 -13.22 24.88 -0.65
CA TYR A 336 -14.57 25.40 -0.62
C TYR A 336 -14.60 26.87 -0.96
N ILE A 337 -15.77 27.31 -1.44
CA ILE A 337 -16.07 28.71 -1.72
C ILE A 337 -17.16 29.13 -0.76
N GLU A 338 -16.88 30.17 0.01
CA GLU A 338 -17.88 30.85 0.84
C GLU A 338 -18.38 32.10 0.15
N THR A 339 -19.68 32.21 0.01
CA THR A 339 -20.37 33.42 -0.42
C THR A 339 -21.30 33.92 0.70
N SER A 340 -21.93 35.08 0.53
CA SER A 340 -22.88 35.60 1.53
C SER A 340 -24.05 34.66 1.80
N ASN A 341 -24.42 33.81 0.84
CA ASN A 341 -25.65 33.02 0.88
C ASN A 341 -25.44 31.51 0.76
N ASN A 342 -24.23 31.05 0.42
CA ASN A 342 -23.97 29.63 0.18
C ASN A 342 -22.53 29.27 0.38
N THR A 343 -22.30 27.99 0.67
CA THR A 343 -20.98 27.35 0.66
C THR A 343 -20.99 26.16 -0.28
N CYS A 344 -20.03 26.12 -1.18
CA CYS A 344 -19.82 24.99 -2.07
C CYS A 344 -18.47 24.33 -1.75
N LEU A 345 -18.49 23.04 -1.46
CA LEU A 345 -17.30 22.24 -1.22
C LEU A 345 -16.96 21.46 -2.49
N LEU A 346 -15.69 21.43 -2.85
CA LEU A 346 -15.29 20.88 -4.15
C LEU A 346 -13.99 20.09 -4.10
N TYR A 347 -13.89 19.15 -5.03
CA TYR A 347 -12.71 18.42 -5.43
C TYR A 347 -12.57 18.46 -6.95
N THR A 348 -11.35 18.59 -7.43
CA THR A 348 -11.00 18.35 -8.84
C THR A 348 -9.65 17.68 -8.99
N SER A 349 -9.53 16.82 -9.99
CA SER A 349 -8.28 16.19 -10.47
C SER A 349 -8.38 16.04 -12.00
N PRO A 350 -7.39 16.45 -12.75
CA PRO A 350 -6.10 17.03 -12.32
C PRO A 350 -6.26 18.38 -11.64
N SER A 351 -5.24 18.78 -10.86
CA SER A 351 -5.28 20.06 -10.16
C SER A 351 -5.08 21.23 -11.15
N PRO A 352 -5.56 22.46 -10.81
CA PRO A 352 -5.32 23.61 -11.67
C PRO A 352 -3.85 23.91 -11.99
N ARG A 353 -2.91 23.42 -11.18
CA ARG A 353 -1.46 23.54 -11.44
C ARG A 353 -0.98 22.67 -12.58
N ASP A 354 -1.68 21.56 -12.85
CA ASP A 354 -1.30 20.62 -13.91
C ASP A 354 -1.60 21.17 -15.32
N TYR A 355 -2.41 22.24 -15.41
CA TYR A 355 -2.71 22.96 -16.65
C TYR A 355 -1.79 24.17 -16.90
N ALA A 356 -0.94 24.52 -15.95
CA ALA A 356 -0.09 25.70 -16.01
C ALA A 356 1.37 25.38 -16.44
N ALA A 357 1.63 24.15 -16.88
CA ALA A 357 2.96 23.69 -17.32
C ALA A 357 3.09 23.70 -18.84
#